data_78fbe1bb8c4c43290472713d93d99472
#
_entry.id   78fbe1bb8c4c43290472713d93d99472
#
_cell.length_a   1.000
_cell.length_b   1.000
_cell.length_c   1.000
_cell.angle_alpha   90.00
_cell.angle_beta   90.00
_cell.angle_gamma   90.00
#
_symmetry.space_group_name_H-M   'P 1'
#
loop_
_entity.id
_entity.type
_entity.pdbx_description
1 polymer ?
#
loop_
_entity_poly.entity_id
_entity_poly.type
_entity_poly.pdbx_seq_one_letter_code
_entity_poly.pdbx_strand_id
1 'polypeptide(L)'
;MIGLPDTITACLFDLDGVLTGTAVLHREAWKRTFDEFLRGRDGDSFREFTDHDYAAFVDGRPRADGVREFLRSRDIRLPEGKPDDSVNEPTVNGVGNRKNELVLKIIDERGVNPYPGSVRYLEAAKAAGLRIAVVTSSANGAKVLDAADLTKFVEARIDGLVIRRDNLKGKPAPDSFLAGAKALGVEPAHAAVFEDALSGVQAGHAGHFGCVVGVNRADQADELRSHGADVVVDDLAELLEKA
;
A
#
# COMPACT_ATOMS: atom_id res chain seq x y z
N MET A 1 -25.71 2.60 8.27
CA MET A 1 -24.73 1.58 8.74
C MET A 1 -23.53 1.61 7.78
N ILE A 2 -22.39 1.08 8.15
CA ILE A 2 -21.11 1.18 7.38
C ILE A 2 -20.59 -0.20 6.97
N GLY A 3 -21.42 -1.26 7.04
CA GLY A 3 -21.10 -2.62 6.64
C GLY A 3 -19.96 -3.29 7.41
N LEU A 4 -19.67 -2.83 8.62
CA LEU A 4 -18.69 -3.40 9.55
C LEU A 4 -19.36 -3.96 10.80
N PRO A 5 -18.71 -4.89 11.53
CA PRO A 5 -19.19 -5.33 12.84
C PRO A 5 -19.35 -4.15 13.82
N ASP A 6 -20.37 -4.19 14.68
CA ASP A 6 -20.68 -3.12 15.67
C ASP A 6 -19.54 -2.85 16.68
N THR A 7 -18.61 -3.80 16.83
CA THR A 7 -17.44 -3.67 17.70
C THR A 7 -16.35 -2.78 17.14
N ILE A 8 -16.43 -2.42 15.85
CA ILE A 8 -15.40 -1.62 15.18
C ILE A 8 -15.60 -0.13 15.51
N THR A 9 -14.54 0.50 15.98
CA THR A 9 -14.49 1.93 16.36
C THR A 9 -13.45 2.73 15.55
N ALA A 10 -12.65 2.05 14.72
CA ALA A 10 -11.65 2.68 13.88
C ALA A 10 -11.49 1.97 12.54
N CYS A 11 -11.11 2.74 11.51
CA CYS A 11 -10.79 2.27 10.17
C CYS A 11 -9.35 2.64 9.82
N LEU A 12 -8.56 1.66 9.39
CA LEU A 12 -7.20 1.82 8.94
C LEU A 12 -7.14 1.51 7.45
N PHE A 13 -6.95 2.52 6.62
CA PHE A 13 -6.95 2.38 5.17
C PHE A 13 -5.53 2.35 4.62
N ASP A 14 -5.23 1.38 3.74
CA ASP A 14 -4.17 1.63 2.78
C ASP A 14 -4.54 2.81 1.87
N LEU A 15 -3.56 3.34 1.16
CA LEU A 15 -3.75 4.54 0.33
C LEU A 15 -3.85 4.18 -1.16
N ASP A 16 -2.81 3.51 -1.67
CA ASP A 16 -2.60 3.27 -3.09
C ASP A 16 -3.43 2.06 -3.56
N GLY A 17 -4.52 2.27 -4.27
CA GLY A 17 -5.46 1.20 -4.66
C GLY A 17 -6.71 1.12 -3.79
N VAL A 18 -6.65 1.62 -2.55
CA VAL A 18 -7.81 1.67 -1.65
C VAL A 18 -8.50 3.02 -1.67
N LEU A 19 -7.78 4.09 -1.35
CA LEU A 19 -8.33 5.45 -1.34
C LEU A 19 -8.12 6.20 -2.65
N THR A 20 -6.99 5.93 -3.32
CA THR A 20 -6.59 6.61 -4.56
C THR A 20 -6.19 5.64 -5.65
N GLY A 21 -6.38 6.06 -6.92
CA GLY A 21 -5.98 5.29 -8.11
C GLY A 21 -4.47 5.30 -8.38
N THR A 22 -3.63 5.51 -7.38
CA THR A 22 -2.18 5.63 -7.55
C THR A 22 -1.45 4.30 -7.66
N ALA A 23 -2.05 3.17 -7.30
CA ALA A 23 -1.45 1.83 -7.46
C ALA A 23 -1.00 1.56 -8.90
N VAL A 24 -1.79 1.96 -9.90
CA VAL A 24 -1.39 1.82 -11.32
C VAL A 24 -0.17 2.66 -11.68
N LEU A 25 0.00 3.85 -11.08
CA LEU A 25 1.17 4.72 -11.28
C LEU A 25 2.41 4.10 -10.64
N HIS A 26 2.25 3.50 -9.46
CA HIS A 26 3.30 2.77 -8.77
C HIS A 26 3.75 1.55 -9.58
N ARG A 27 2.81 0.76 -10.13
CA ARG A 27 3.10 -0.41 -10.97
C ARG A 27 3.85 0.00 -12.25
N GLU A 28 3.41 1.06 -12.93
CA GLU A 28 4.10 1.60 -14.10
C GLU A 28 5.53 2.01 -13.78
N ALA A 29 5.73 2.74 -12.68
CA ALA A 29 7.05 3.17 -12.26
C ALA A 29 7.97 1.99 -11.93
N TRP A 30 7.45 0.94 -11.28
CA TRP A 30 8.20 -0.28 -10.99
C TRP A 30 8.59 -1.03 -12.28
N LYS A 31 7.63 -1.23 -13.19
CA LYS A 31 7.91 -1.89 -14.48
C LYS A 31 9.02 -1.17 -15.23
N ARG A 32 8.91 0.13 -15.40
CA ARG A 32 9.93 0.93 -16.11
C ARG A 32 11.29 0.85 -15.42
N THR A 33 11.31 0.93 -14.10
CA THR A 33 12.58 0.89 -13.33
C THR A 33 13.25 -0.47 -13.43
N PHE A 34 12.50 -1.56 -13.24
CA PHE A 34 13.08 -2.90 -13.30
C PHE A 34 13.45 -3.32 -14.71
N ASP A 35 12.62 -3.01 -15.71
CA ASP A 35 12.93 -3.33 -17.10
C ASP A 35 14.20 -2.59 -17.57
N GLU A 36 14.38 -1.33 -17.19
CA GLU A 36 15.60 -0.57 -17.48
C GLU A 36 16.82 -1.19 -16.78
N PHE A 37 16.70 -1.52 -15.50
CA PHE A 37 17.76 -2.16 -14.73
C PHE A 37 18.16 -3.51 -15.34
N LEU A 38 17.18 -4.37 -15.62
CA LEU A 38 17.43 -5.71 -16.18
C LEU A 38 18.01 -5.65 -17.59
N ARG A 39 17.50 -4.75 -18.43
CA ARG A 39 18.04 -4.53 -19.79
C ARG A 39 19.48 -4.05 -19.75
N GLY A 40 19.80 -3.15 -18.84
CA GLY A 40 21.19 -2.67 -18.65
C GLY A 40 22.14 -3.77 -18.20
N ARG A 41 21.64 -4.78 -17.46
CA ARG A 41 22.42 -5.92 -16.97
C ARG A 41 22.53 -7.07 -17.99
N ASP A 42 21.42 -7.46 -18.58
CA ASP A 42 21.29 -8.71 -19.36
C ASP A 42 21.17 -8.48 -20.88
N GLY A 43 21.21 -7.20 -21.33
CA GLY A 43 21.06 -6.82 -22.74
C GLY A 43 19.71 -7.21 -23.30
N ASP A 44 19.66 -7.62 -24.57
CA ASP A 44 18.41 -7.98 -25.27
C ASP A 44 17.78 -9.28 -24.76
N SER A 45 18.50 -10.08 -23.97
CA SER A 45 17.97 -11.32 -23.37
C SER A 45 17.29 -11.11 -22.01
N PHE A 46 17.12 -9.88 -21.54
CA PHE A 46 16.48 -9.61 -20.27
C PHE A 46 15.03 -10.14 -20.23
N ARG A 47 14.64 -10.67 -19.08
CA ARG A 47 13.25 -11.08 -18.82
C ARG A 47 12.51 -9.95 -18.13
N GLU A 48 11.49 -9.38 -18.80
CA GLU A 48 10.74 -8.23 -18.32
C GLU A 48 10.07 -8.47 -16.98
N PHE A 49 9.79 -7.37 -16.27
CA PHE A 49 8.98 -7.33 -15.07
C PHE A 49 7.49 -7.41 -15.46
N THR A 50 6.75 -8.31 -14.82
CA THR A 50 5.34 -8.63 -15.13
C THR A 50 4.39 -8.17 -14.03
N ASP A 51 3.07 -8.20 -14.32
CA ASP A 51 2.04 -7.96 -13.29
C ASP A 51 2.08 -9.04 -12.20
N HIS A 52 2.43 -10.27 -12.53
CA HIS A 52 2.66 -11.32 -11.54
C HIS A 52 3.85 -11.00 -10.63
N ASP A 53 4.95 -10.49 -11.18
CA ASP A 53 6.11 -10.07 -10.36
C ASP A 53 5.72 -8.92 -9.43
N TYR A 54 4.90 -7.97 -9.91
CA TYR A 54 4.39 -6.88 -9.10
C TYR A 54 3.60 -7.39 -7.90
N ALA A 55 2.57 -8.19 -8.13
CA ALA A 55 1.70 -8.73 -7.08
C ALA A 55 2.47 -9.62 -6.07
N ALA A 56 3.39 -10.46 -6.57
CA ALA A 56 4.09 -11.42 -5.72
C ALA A 56 5.20 -10.79 -4.86
N PHE A 57 5.92 -9.79 -5.39
CA PHE A 57 7.18 -9.35 -4.78
C PHE A 57 7.20 -7.89 -4.33
N VAL A 58 6.30 -7.04 -4.84
CA VAL A 58 6.43 -5.60 -4.70
C VAL A 58 5.22 -4.94 -4.06
N ASP A 59 4.02 -5.40 -4.44
CA ASP A 59 2.77 -4.76 -4.06
C ASP A 59 2.54 -4.73 -2.55
N GLY A 60 2.15 -3.56 -2.03
CA GLY A 60 1.93 -3.32 -0.61
C GLY A 60 3.20 -3.26 0.26
N ARG A 61 4.39 -3.57 -0.28
CA ARG A 61 5.65 -3.64 0.48
C ARG A 61 6.37 -2.28 0.54
N PRO A 62 7.19 -2.05 1.60
CA PRO A 62 8.15 -0.95 1.60
C PRO A 62 9.09 -1.04 0.39
N ARG A 63 9.45 0.11 -0.16
CA ARG A 63 10.20 0.22 -1.41
C ARG A 63 11.47 -0.64 -1.47
N ALA A 64 12.31 -0.60 -0.44
CA ALA A 64 13.54 -1.39 -0.39
C ALA A 64 13.26 -2.90 -0.31
N ASP A 65 12.20 -3.31 0.40
CA ASP A 65 11.78 -4.71 0.50
C ASP A 65 11.32 -5.22 -0.86
N GLY A 66 10.51 -4.45 -1.58
CA GLY A 66 10.09 -4.77 -2.94
C GLY A 66 11.27 -4.97 -3.90
N VAL A 67 12.28 -4.08 -3.84
CA VAL A 67 13.52 -4.27 -4.66
C VAL A 67 14.22 -5.57 -4.28
N ARG A 68 14.42 -5.84 -2.99
CA ARG A 68 15.12 -7.07 -2.53
C ARG A 68 14.38 -8.33 -2.95
N GLU A 69 13.07 -8.40 -2.71
CA GLU A 69 12.28 -9.60 -2.98
C GLU A 69 12.21 -9.88 -4.48
N PHE A 70 11.97 -8.86 -5.31
CA PHE A 70 11.97 -9.05 -6.76
C PHE A 70 13.34 -9.48 -7.29
N LEU A 71 14.42 -8.79 -6.91
CA LEU A 71 15.76 -9.16 -7.39
C LEU A 71 16.16 -10.56 -6.92
N ARG A 72 15.79 -10.96 -5.69
CA ARG A 72 16.01 -12.32 -5.19
C ARG A 72 15.27 -13.37 -6.03
N SER A 73 14.06 -13.08 -6.50
CA SER A 73 13.30 -13.99 -7.38
C SER A 73 13.97 -14.21 -8.75
N ARG A 74 14.92 -13.35 -9.10
CA ARG A 74 15.72 -13.39 -10.33
C ARG A 74 17.17 -13.84 -10.07
N ASP A 75 17.48 -14.33 -8.85
CA ASP A 75 18.85 -14.68 -8.40
C ASP A 75 19.85 -13.51 -8.48
N ILE A 76 19.34 -12.27 -8.39
CA ILE A 76 20.15 -11.06 -8.40
C ILE A 76 20.32 -10.55 -6.96
N ARG A 77 21.56 -10.25 -6.59
CA ARG A 77 21.89 -9.63 -5.30
C ARG A 77 22.59 -8.31 -5.52
N LEU A 78 22.08 -7.26 -4.91
CA LEU A 78 22.73 -5.95 -4.84
C LEU A 78 23.13 -5.64 -3.40
N PRO A 79 24.19 -4.82 -3.21
CA PRO A 79 24.44 -4.19 -1.92
C PRO A 79 23.22 -3.39 -1.47
N GLU A 80 22.99 -3.30 -0.15
CA GLU A 80 21.87 -2.52 0.38
C GLU A 80 21.98 -1.04 0.01
N GLY A 81 23.20 -0.50 0.11
CA GLY A 81 23.45 0.91 -0.07
C GLY A 81 22.95 1.77 1.09
N LYS A 82 22.91 3.08 0.86
CA LYS A 82 22.41 4.07 1.81
C LYS A 82 21.05 4.60 1.37
N PRO A 83 20.20 5.08 2.28
CA PRO A 83 18.88 5.65 1.94
C PRO A 83 18.95 6.82 0.95
N ASP A 84 20.04 7.54 0.92
CA ASP A 84 20.30 8.70 0.06
C ASP A 84 21.18 8.39 -1.16
N ASP A 85 21.37 7.12 -1.51
CA ASP A 85 22.12 6.72 -2.71
C ASP A 85 21.52 7.37 -3.97
N SER A 86 22.41 7.78 -4.87
CA SER A 86 22.03 8.27 -6.19
C SER A 86 21.16 7.22 -6.93
N VAL A 87 20.25 7.68 -7.75
CA VAL A 87 19.42 6.83 -8.63
C VAL A 87 20.24 5.98 -9.62
N ASN A 88 21.51 6.32 -9.83
CA ASN A 88 22.43 5.58 -10.70
C ASN A 88 23.28 4.55 -9.95
N GLU A 89 23.24 4.52 -8.62
CA GLU A 89 23.97 3.54 -7.85
C GLU A 89 23.34 2.14 -7.99
N PRO A 90 24.16 1.09 -8.23
CA PRO A 90 23.68 -0.28 -8.35
C PRO A 90 23.45 -0.90 -6.95
N THR A 91 22.60 -0.29 -6.16
CA THR A 91 22.22 -0.72 -4.81
C THR A 91 20.71 -0.88 -4.70
N VAL A 92 20.25 -1.59 -3.67
CA VAL A 92 18.80 -1.70 -3.38
C VAL A 92 18.17 -0.33 -3.23
N ASN A 93 18.83 0.57 -2.49
CA ASN A 93 18.33 1.93 -2.29
C ASN A 93 18.41 2.78 -3.56
N GLY A 94 19.49 2.66 -4.37
CA GLY A 94 19.61 3.39 -5.62
C GLY A 94 18.50 3.03 -6.63
N VAL A 95 18.24 1.73 -6.84
CA VAL A 95 17.12 1.26 -7.69
C VAL A 95 15.78 1.75 -7.13
N GLY A 96 15.58 1.66 -5.82
CA GLY A 96 14.39 2.16 -5.15
C GLY A 96 14.22 3.67 -5.31
N ASN A 97 15.29 4.45 -5.23
CA ASN A 97 15.26 5.90 -5.39
C ASN A 97 14.94 6.30 -6.84
N ARG A 98 15.47 5.58 -7.84
CA ARG A 98 15.09 5.75 -9.26
C ARG A 98 13.59 5.57 -9.45
N LYS A 99 13.02 4.49 -8.91
CA LYS A 99 11.57 4.26 -8.95
C LYS A 99 10.81 5.41 -8.28
N ASN A 100 11.32 5.92 -7.16
CA ASN A 100 10.65 7.00 -6.44
C ASN A 100 10.61 8.31 -7.23
N GLU A 101 11.72 8.70 -7.87
CA GLU A 101 11.74 9.87 -8.74
C GLU A 101 10.75 9.72 -9.90
N LEU A 102 10.71 8.52 -10.51
CA LEU A 102 9.82 8.25 -11.61
C LEU A 102 8.34 8.33 -11.20
N VAL A 103 7.95 7.71 -10.09
CA VAL A 103 6.55 7.77 -9.64
C VAL A 103 6.14 9.19 -9.25
N LEU A 104 7.02 9.97 -8.63
CA LEU A 104 6.73 11.37 -8.31
C LEU A 104 6.51 12.19 -9.58
N LYS A 105 7.34 12.00 -10.60
CA LYS A 105 7.16 12.63 -11.90
C LYS A 105 5.81 12.26 -12.54
N ILE A 106 5.45 10.98 -12.52
CA ILE A 106 4.17 10.51 -13.06
C ILE A 106 2.99 11.13 -12.30
N ILE A 107 3.08 11.19 -10.97
CA ILE A 107 2.06 11.83 -10.11
C ILE A 107 1.93 13.33 -10.44
N ASP A 108 3.05 14.04 -10.59
CA ASP A 108 3.06 15.47 -10.89
C ASP A 108 2.46 15.76 -12.29
N GLU A 109 2.67 14.86 -13.26
CA GLU A 109 2.14 14.98 -14.62
C GLU A 109 0.64 14.62 -14.74
N ARG A 110 0.17 13.60 -14.00
CA ARG A 110 -1.18 13.02 -14.16
C ARG A 110 -2.14 13.36 -13.03
N GLY A 111 -1.62 13.89 -11.92
CA GLY A 111 -2.40 14.14 -10.70
C GLY A 111 -2.72 12.86 -9.91
N VAL A 112 -3.49 13.06 -8.84
CA VAL A 112 -4.01 12.00 -7.99
C VAL A 112 -5.53 12.05 -7.98
N ASN A 113 -6.17 10.94 -8.33
CA ASN A 113 -7.63 10.83 -8.31
C ASN A 113 -8.05 9.90 -7.17
N PRO A 114 -8.79 10.40 -6.16
CA PRO A 114 -9.41 9.52 -5.18
C PRO A 114 -10.53 8.71 -5.81
N TYR A 115 -10.77 7.50 -5.33
CA TYR A 115 -11.93 6.71 -5.74
C TYR A 115 -13.21 7.34 -5.15
N PRO A 116 -14.22 7.65 -5.96
CA PRO A 116 -15.44 8.29 -5.47
C PRO A 116 -16.16 7.48 -4.38
N GLY A 117 -16.18 6.14 -4.49
CA GLY A 117 -16.75 5.26 -3.47
C GLY A 117 -15.97 5.30 -2.17
N SER A 118 -14.64 5.40 -2.24
CA SER A 118 -13.81 5.52 -1.04
C SER A 118 -14.03 6.87 -0.34
N VAL A 119 -14.21 7.95 -1.08
CA VAL A 119 -14.56 9.26 -0.49
C VAL A 119 -15.90 9.18 0.26
N ARG A 120 -16.93 8.61 -0.38
CA ARG A 120 -18.24 8.40 0.26
C ARG A 120 -18.12 7.55 1.54
N TYR A 121 -17.27 6.52 1.50
CA TYR A 121 -17.06 5.67 2.66
C TYR A 121 -16.34 6.41 3.79
N LEU A 122 -15.32 7.20 3.50
CA LEU A 122 -14.64 8.06 4.49
C LEU A 122 -15.60 9.05 5.15
N GLU A 123 -16.49 9.68 4.35
CA GLU A 123 -17.52 10.59 4.87
C GLU A 123 -18.48 9.86 5.80
N ALA A 124 -18.97 8.66 5.42
CA ALA A 124 -19.86 7.85 6.22
C ALA A 124 -19.18 7.35 7.52
N ALA A 125 -17.94 6.89 7.45
CA ALA A 125 -17.17 6.45 8.61
C ALA A 125 -16.97 7.61 9.60
N LYS A 126 -16.61 8.80 9.11
CA LYS A 126 -16.48 10.01 9.93
C LYS A 126 -17.81 10.42 10.56
N ALA A 127 -18.91 10.40 9.80
CA ALA A 127 -20.24 10.71 10.31
C ALA A 127 -20.71 9.71 11.37
N ALA A 128 -20.29 8.44 11.27
CA ALA A 128 -20.54 7.41 12.28
C ALA A 128 -19.62 7.52 13.52
N GLY A 129 -18.72 8.49 13.57
CA GLY A 129 -17.81 8.71 14.70
C GLY A 129 -16.63 7.75 14.76
N LEU A 130 -16.33 7.03 13.67
CA LEU A 130 -15.17 6.15 13.62
C LEU A 130 -13.87 6.97 13.46
N ARG A 131 -12.83 6.51 14.14
CA ARG A 131 -11.49 7.07 13.99
C ARG A 131 -10.85 6.58 12.69
N ILE A 132 -10.07 7.42 12.03
CA ILE A 132 -9.53 7.12 10.70
C ILE A 132 -8.01 7.29 10.70
N ALA A 133 -7.29 6.24 10.30
CA ALA A 133 -5.88 6.30 9.98
C ALA A 133 -5.62 5.86 8.54
N VAL A 134 -4.54 6.37 7.97
CA VAL A 134 -3.96 5.86 6.71
C VAL A 134 -2.65 5.17 7.01
N VAL A 135 -2.49 3.96 6.46
CA VAL A 135 -1.32 3.09 6.67
C VAL A 135 -0.80 2.62 5.32
N THR A 136 0.19 3.31 4.79
CA THR A 136 0.79 3.03 3.47
C THR A 136 2.28 2.72 3.58
N SER A 137 2.76 1.80 2.76
CA SER A 137 4.20 1.54 2.61
C SER A 137 4.93 2.61 1.79
N SER A 138 4.18 3.49 1.12
CA SER A 138 4.74 4.60 0.33
C SER A 138 5.32 5.70 1.24
N ALA A 139 6.51 6.18 0.92
CA ALA A 139 7.08 7.36 1.57
C ALA A 139 6.42 8.68 1.12
N ASN A 140 5.52 8.63 0.15
CA ASN A 140 4.85 9.78 -0.45
C ASN A 140 3.42 9.98 0.09
N GLY A 141 3.03 9.28 1.15
CA GLY A 141 1.66 9.26 1.68
C GLY A 141 1.10 10.65 1.97
N ALA A 142 1.90 11.56 2.56
CA ALA A 142 1.48 12.95 2.79
C ALA A 142 1.12 13.67 1.48
N LYS A 143 2.03 13.63 0.51
CA LYS A 143 1.83 14.29 -0.80
C LYS A 143 0.59 13.76 -1.53
N VAL A 144 0.38 12.45 -1.49
CA VAL A 144 -0.78 11.81 -2.15
C VAL A 144 -2.08 12.20 -1.46
N LEU A 145 -2.13 12.18 -0.12
CA LEU A 145 -3.31 12.60 0.64
C LEU A 145 -3.68 14.07 0.39
N ASP A 146 -2.68 14.96 0.37
CA ASP A 146 -2.90 16.39 0.12
C ASP A 146 -3.39 16.61 -1.32
N ALA A 147 -2.77 15.96 -2.31
CA ALA A 147 -3.17 16.07 -3.70
C ALA A 147 -4.58 15.54 -3.99
N ALA A 148 -5.04 14.54 -3.19
CA ALA A 148 -6.37 13.96 -3.28
C ALA A 148 -7.44 14.68 -2.42
N ASP A 149 -7.08 15.72 -1.66
CA ASP A 149 -7.95 16.41 -0.68
C ASP A 149 -8.52 15.44 0.39
N LEU A 150 -7.73 14.43 0.78
CA LEU A 150 -8.14 13.43 1.77
C LEU A 150 -7.58 13.66 3.19
N THR A 151 -6.61 14.55 3.36
CA THR A 151 -5.98 14.87 4.65
C THR A 151 -7.00 15.23 5.72
N LYS A 152 -8.11 15.87 5.35
CA LYS A 152 -9.20 16.30 6.25
C LYS A 152 -9.94 15.15 6.95
N PHE A 153 -9.79 13.92 6.47
CA PHE A 153 -10.41 12.73 7.09
C PHE A 153 -9.47 12.02 8.06
N VAL A 154 -8.16 12.24 7.94
CA VAL A 154 -7.12 11.39 8.54
C VAL A 154 -6.66 11.95 9.88
N GLU A 155 -6.81 11.17 10.95
CA GLU A 155 -6.32 11.51 12.29
C GLU A 155 -4.88 11.04 12.52
N ALA A 156 -4.48 9.94 11.90
CA ALA A 156 -3.12 9.39 12.00
C ALA A 156 -2.65 8.86 10.65
N ARG A 157 -1.36 9.03 10.36
CA ARG A 157 -0.71 8.50 9.16
C ARG A 157 0.54 7.73 9.53
N ILE A 158 0.60 6.47 9.10
CA ILE A 158 1.79 5.62 9.12
C ILE A 158 2.21 5.42 7.66
N ASP A 159 3.24 6.10 7.25
CA ASP A 159 3.77 6.01 5.89
C ASP A 159 5.20 5.42 5.87
N GLY A 160 5.79 5.25 4.70
CA GLY A 160 7.13 4.69 4.55
C GLY A 160 8.22 5.48 5.27
N LEU A 161 8.01 6.77 5.60
CA LEU A 161 8.93 7.54 6.42
C LEU A 161 8.82 7.15 7.90
N VAL A 162 7.60 6.99 8.41
CA VAL A 162 7.33 6.52 9.78
C VAL A 162 7.83 5.09 9.95
N ILE A 163 7.51 4.20 9.00
CA ILE A 163 7.96 2.80 9.00
C ILE A 163 9.49 2.74 9.16
N ARG A 164 10.22 3.54 8.40
CA ARG A 164 11.69 3.59 8.46
C ARG A 164 12.20 4.21 9.77
N ARG A 165 11.64 5.36 10.18
CA ARG A 165 12.04 6.08 11.40
C ARG A 165 11.90 5.21 12.63
N ASP A 166 10.81 4.46 12.74
CA ASP A 166 10.45 3.66 13.90
C ASP A 166 10.91 2.19 13.78
N ASN A 167 11.64 1.89 12.69
CA ASN A 167 12.17 0.55 12.39
C ASN A 167 11.08 -0.54 12.41
N LEU A 168 9.90 -0.23 11.88
CA LEU A 168 8.79 -1.17 11.76
C LEU A 168 9.05 -2.15 10.62
N LYS A 169 8.63 -3.40 10.79
CA LYS A 169 8.60 -4.34 9.66
C LYS A 169 7.48 -3.94 8.70
N GLY A 170 7.77 -4.00 7.41
CA GLY A 170 6.78 -3.73 6.37
C GLY A 170 5.81 -4.89 6.17
N LYS A 171 4.68 -4.62 5.53
CA LYS A 171 3.74 -5.65 5.06
C LYS A 171 4.51 -6.76 4.32
N PRO A 172 4.25 -8.04 4.60
CA PRO A 172 3.09 -8.60 5.29
C PRO A 172 3.18 -8.67 6.82
N ALA A 173 4.22 -8.12 7.48
CA ALA A 173 4.21 -8.01 8.93
C ALA A 173 3.15 -6.99 9.40
N PRO A 174 2.53 -7.19 10.56
CA PRO A 174 1.43 -6.34 11.03
C PRO A 174 1.86 -4.99 11.60
N ASP A 175 3.16 -4.77 11.78
CA ASP A 175 3.75 -3.68 12.56
C ASP A 175 3.20 -2.30 12.16
N SER A 176 3.05 -2.02 10.86
CA SER A 176 2.54 -0.73 10.38
C SER A 176 1.08 -0.49 10.72
N PHE A 177 0.21 -1.51 10.59
CA PHE A 177 -1.19 -1.43 11.00
C PHE A 177 -1.33 -1.34 12.52
N LEU A 178 -0.55 -2.13 13.28
CA LEU A 178 -0.51 -2.03 14.74
C LEU A 178 -0.07 -0.62 15.20
N ALA A 179 0.90 -0.02 14.52
CA ALA A 179 1.29 1.37 14.79
C ALA A 179 0.16 2.35 14.49
N GLY A 180 -0.64 2.12 13.44
CA GLY A 180 -1.83 2.91 13.12
C GLY A 180 -2.90 2.82 14.20
N ALA A 181 -3.25 1.61 14.63
CA ALA A 181 -4.20 1.38 15.72
C ALA A 181 -3.73 2.04 17.02
N LYS A 182 -2.46 1.88 17.38
CA LYS A 182 -1.83 2.55 18.54
C LYS A 182 -1.90 4.07 18.45
N ALA A 183 -1.66 4.65 17.28
CA ALA A 183 -1.73 6.09 17.07
C ALA A 183 -3.16 6.63 17.27
N LEU A 184 -4.16 5.81 16.92
CA LEU A 184 -5.56 6.11 17.20
C LEU A 184 -5.99 5.76 18.64
N GLY A 185 -5.18 5.09 19.46
CA GLY A 185 -5.55 4.64 20.81
C GLY A 185 -6.64 3.57 20.80
N VAL A 186 -6.65 2.69 19.78
CA VAL A 186 -7.64 1.63 19.60
C VAL A 186 -6.94 0.26 19.59
N GLU A 187 -7.55 -0.72 20.24
CA GLU A 187 -7.08 -2.10 20.17
C GLU A 187 -7.35 -2.68 18.76
N PRO A 188 -6.48 -3.53 18.21
CA PRO A 188 -6.64 -4.12 16.88
C PRO A 188 -8.00 -4.81 16.69
N ALA A 189 -8.49 -5.52 17.69
CA ALA A 189 -9.79 -6.20 17.65
C ALA A 189 -10.99 -5.24 17.44
N HIS A 190 -10.82 -3.95 17.69
CA HIS A 190 -11.83 -2.91 17.47
C HIS A 190 -11.55 -2.03 16.26
N ALA A 191 -10.64 -2.43 15.40
CA ALA A 191 -10.31 -1.71 14.19
C ALA A 191 -10.48 -2.59 12.94
N ALA A 192 -10.91 -1.96 11.83
CA ALA A 192 -10.99 -2.59 10.52
C ALA A 192 -9.81 -2.12 9.64
N VAL A 193 -9.23 -3.05 8.90
CA VAL A 193 -8.19 -2.80 7.89
C VAL A 193 -8.80 -2.87 6.50
N PHE A 194 -8.41 -1.95 5.61
CA PHE A 194 -8.85 -1.89 4.22
C PHE A 194 -7.63 -1.93 3.31
N GLU A 195 -7.57 -2.92 2.44
CA GLU A 195 -6.38 -3.24 1.63
C GLU A 195 -6.72 -3.85 0.28
N ASP A 196 -5.93 -3.54 -0.75
CA ASP A 196 -6.05 -4.14 -2.07
C ASP A 196 -4.90 -5.12 -2.40
N ALA A 197 -3.77 -5.04 -1.68
CA ALA A 197 -2.63 -5.91 -1.86
C ALA A 197 -2.68 -7.15 -0.96
N LEU A 198 -2.26 -8.31 -1.48
CA LEU A 198 -2.21 -9.57 -0.70
C LEU A 198 -1.33 -9.44 0.54
N SER A 199 -0.19 -8.76 0.42
CA SER A 199 0.72 -8.53 1.55
C SER A 199 0.09 -7.69 2.66
N GLY A 200 -0.77 -6.75 2.32
CA GLY A 200 -1.45 -5.91 3.28
C GLY A 200 -2.62 -6.61 3.96
N VAL A 201 -3.40 -7.41 3.21
CA VAL A 201 -4.44 -8.28 3.79
C VAL A 201 -3.80 -9.25 4.80
N GLN A 202 -2.67 -9.88 4.44
CA GLN A 202 -1.92 -10.73 5.39
C GLN A 202 -1.50 -9.96 6.65
N ALA A 203 -1.05 -8.71 6.50
CA ALA A 203 -0.66 -7.88 7.63
C ALA A 203 -1.84 -7.58 8.56
N GLY A 204 -3.02 -7.26 7.99
CA GLY A 204 -4.25 -7.07 8.75
C GLY A 204 -4.66 -8.34 9.51
N HIS A 205 -4.67 -9.48 8.84
CA HIS A 205 -4.99 -10.77 9.45
C HIS A 205 -3.98 -11.14 10.56
N ALA A 206 -2.67 -11.01 10.30
CA ALA A 206 -1.61 -11.31 11.26
C ALA A 206 -1.63 -10.38 12.49
N GLY A 207 -2.18 -9.16 12.34
CA GLY A 207 -2.34 -8.19 13.42
C GLY A 207 -3.58 -8.43 14.28
N HIS A 208 -4.39 -9.47 13.99
CA HIS A 208 -5.63 -9.79 14.68
C HIS A 208 -6.62 -8.63 14.73
N PHE A 209 -6.73 -7.92 13.61
CA PHE A 209 -7.72 -6.86 13.45
C PHE A 209 -9.13 -7.43 13.44
N GLY A 210 -10.10 -6.66 13.97
CA GLY A 210 -11.48 -7.09 14.14
C GLY A 210 -12.24 -7.31 12.82
N CYS A 211 -11.73 -6.73 11.72
CA CYS A 211 -12.23 -6.97 10.36
C CYS A 211 -11.14 -6.61 9.36
N VAL A 212 -10.97 -7.42 8.32
CA VAL A 212 -10.08 -7.15 7.20
C VAL A 212 -10.91 -7.12 5.92
N VAL A 213 -10.99 -5.95 5.31
CA VAL A 213 -11.70 -5.72 4.04
C VAL A 213 -10.69 -5.72 2.89
N GLY A 214 -10.82 -6.69 2.00
CA GLY A 214 -10.08 -6.75 0.74
C GLY A 214 -10.77 -5.91 -0.33
N VAL A 215 -10.04 -5.03 -1.01
CA VAL A 215 -10.54 -4.24 -2.15
C VAL A 215 -10.01 -4.86 -3.44
N ASN A 216 -10.90 -5.46 -4.22
CA ASN A 216 -10.54 -6.21 -5.42
C ASN A 216 -10.27 -5.27 -6.60
N ARG A 217 -9.01 -4.93 -6.84
CA ARG A 217 -8.57 -4.05 -7.95
C ARG A 217 -7.97 -4.81 -9.13
N ALA A 218 -7.60 -6.08 -8.93
CA ALA A 218 -6.83 -6.86 -9.91
C ALA A 218 -7.46 -8.22 -10.24
N ASP A 219 -8.79 -8.34 -10.05
CA ASP A 219 -9.52 -9.59 -10.25
C ASP A 219 -8.93 -10.77 -9.46
N GLN A 220 -8.61 -10.49 -8.18
CA GLN A 220 -7.93 -11.40 -7.26
C GLN A 220 -8.76 -11.66 -5.97
N ALA A 221 -10.09 -11.67 -6.09
CA ALA A 221 -10.98 -11.78 -4.93
C ALA A 221 -10.74 -13.04 -4.10
N ASP A 222 -10.47 -14.18 -4.73
CA ASP A 222 -10.22 -15.44 -4.03
C ASP A 222 -8.85 -15.45 -3.34
N GLU A 223 -7.84 -14.83 -3.94
CA GLU A 223 -6.53 -14.64 -3.34
C GLU A 223 -6.63 -13.72 -2.11
N LEU A 224 -7.37 -12.62 -2.18
CA LEU A 224 -7.60 -11.74 -1.02
C LEU A 224 -8.25 -12.51 0.13
N ARG A 225 -9.27 -13.34 -0.14
CA ARG A 225 -9.90 -14.20 0.89
C ARG A 225 -8.91 -15.21 1.47
N SER A 226 -8.15 -15.89 0.60
CA SER A 226 -7.17 -16.89 1.05
C SER A 226 -6.03 -16.30 1.89
N HIS A 227 -5.75 -15.00 1.74
CA HIS A 227 -4.75 -14.26 2.50
C HIS A 227 -5.31 -13.63 3.78
N GLY A 228 -6.61 -13.78 4.07
CA GLY A 228 -7.22 -13.41 5.34
C GLY A 228 -8.16 -12.22 5.29
N ALA A 229 -8.69 -11.85 4.10
CA ALA A 229 -9.79 -10.89 4.03
C ALA A 229 -11.11 -11.54 4.50
N ASP A 230 -11.77 -10.93 5.48
CA ASP A 230 -13.09 -11.34 5.97
C ASP A 230 -14.18 -10.96 4.98
N VAL A 231 -14.03 -9.82 4.34
CA VAL A 231 -14.95 -9.27 3.33
C VAL A 231 -14.13 -8.83 2.11
N VAL A 232 -14.67 -9.09 0.91
CA VAL A 232 -14.08 -8.59 -0.33
C VAL A 232 -15.12 -7.80 -1.10
N VAL A 233 -14.74 -6.60 -1.55
CA VAL A 233 -15.56 -5.68 -2.34
C VAL A 233 -14.75 -5.15 -3.53
N ASP A 234 -15.44 -4.78 -4.60
CA ASP A 234 -14.80 -4.09 -5.74
C ASP A 234 -14.71 -2.57 -5.50
N ASP A 235 -15.64 -2.01 -4.73
CA ASP A 235 -15.66 -0.61 -4.31
C ASP A 235 -16.14 -0.48 -2.85
N LEU A 236 -15.52 0.42 -2.08
CA LEU A 236 -15.89 0.61 -0.66
C LEU A 236 -17.34 1.05 -0.47
N ALA A 237 -17.95 1.69 -1.47
CA ALA A 237 -19.36 2.07 -1.41
C ALA A 237 -20.31 0.88 -1.27
N GLU A 238 -19.91 -0.33 -1.71
CA GLU A 238 -20.72 -1.54 -1.55
C GLU A 238 -20.98 -1.89 -0.08
N LEU A 239 -20.07 -1.51 0.81
CA LEU A 239 -20.26 -1.70 2.25
C LEU A 239 -21.41 -0.84 2.80
N LEU A 240 -21.66 0.33 2.20
CA LEU A 240 -22.76 1.23 2.58
C LEU A 240 -24.13 0.70 2.09
N GLU A 241 -24.14 -0.11 1.04
CA GLU A 241 -25.37 -0.64 0.43
C GLU A 241 -25.81 -1.96 1.09
N LYS A 242 -24.87 -2.69 1.71
CA LYS A 242 -25.11 -3.97 2.39
C LYS A 242 -25.50 -3.80 3.87
N ALA A 243 -25.59 -2.55 4.35
CA ALA A 243 -25.74 -2.22 5.75
C ALA A 243 -27.22 -1.91 6.11
#